data_0aecd7bc01d9d8444858a17f2e8172fc
#
_entry.id   0aecd7bc01d9d8444858a17f2e8172fc
#
_cell.length_a   1.000
_cell.length_b   1.000
_cell.length_c   1.000
_cell.angle_alpha   90.00
_cell.angle_beta   90.00
_cell.angle_gamma   90.00
#
_symmetry.space_group_name_H-M   'P 1'
#
loop_
_entity.id
_entity.type
_entity.pdbx_description
1 polymer ?
#
loop_
_entity_poly.entity_id
_entity_poly.type
_entity_poly.pdbx_seq_one_letter_code
_entity_poly.pdbx_strand_id
1 'polypeptide(L)'
;MALIIEDGSEVANANSYVTDVEYTAYATLKGLTVGANATKREVELLRAMDYIQGFEDSLKGTRAASTQELSYPRYDVSLYGFLLASDRIPKELKNTQFEAAAYAHTGTLIPNEAIKNVS
;
A
#
# COMPACT_ATOMS: atom_id res chain seq x y z
N MET A 1 18.17 -3.68 -1.37
CA MET A 1 17.16 -2.62 -1.18
C MET A 1 16.41 -2.88 0.11
N ALA A 2 16.11 -1.86 0.87
CA ALA A 2 15.37 -2.02 2.10
C ALA A 2 14.06 -1.26 2.03
N LEU A 3 13.01 -1.83 2.61
CA LEU A 3 11.73 -1.13 2.75
C LEU A 3 11.82 -0.18 3.95
N ILE A 4 11.26 1.00 3.79
CA ILE A 4 11.12 1.98 4.87
C ILE A 4 9.62 2.12 5.12
N ILE A 5 9.18 1.71 6.29
CA ILE A 5 7.78 1.48 6.57
C ILE A 5 7.13 2.74 7.14
N GLU A 6 6.00 3.14 6.55
CA GLU A 6 5.16 4.20 7.08
C GLU A 6 4.20 3.58 8.10
N ASP A 7 4.36 3.92 9.35
CA ASP A 7 3.53 3.38 10.45
C ASP A 7 2.46 4.36 10.94
N GLY A 8 2.36 5.52 10.29
CA GLY A 8 1.43 6.57 10.68
C GLY A 8 2.12 7.78 11.29
N SER A 9 3.43 7.73 11.46
CA SER A 9 4.21 8.82 12.07
C SER A 9 4.90 9.75 11.06
N GLU A 10 4.54 9.63 9.77
CA GLU A 10 5.11 10.44 8.68
C GLU A 10 6.61 10.18 8.53
N VAL A 11 6.96 8.92 8.36
CA VAL A 11 8.34 8.47 8.29
C VAL A 11 9.04 9.02 7.04
N ALA A 12 10.22 9.60 7.23
CA ALA A 12 11.00 10.15 6.12
C ALA A 12 11.41 9.03 5.15
N ASN A 13 11.27 9.30 3.87
CA ASN A 13 11.62 8.38 2.78
C ASN A 13 10.85 7.05 2.81
N ALA A 14 9.71 7.00 3.48
CA ALA A 14 8.88 5.80 3.52
C ALA A 14 8.46 5.38 2.12
N ASN A 15 8.48 4.08 1.85
CA ASN A 15 8.15 3.54 0.54
C ASN A 15 7.21 2.34 0.59
N SER A 16 6.73 1.97 1.77
CA SER A 16 5.82 0.83 1.94
C SER A 16 5.01 1.00 3.22
N TYR A 17 3.81 0.44 3.25
CA TYR A 17 3.02 0.36 4.49
C TYR A 17 3.26 -0.96 5.22
N VAL A 18 3.89 -1.94 4.59
CA VAL A 18 4.03 -3.29 5.13
C VAL A 18 5.45 -3.82 4.93
N THR A 19 5.82 -4.80 5.75
CA THR A 19 7.12 -5.46 5.66
C THR A 19 7.04 -6.72 4.78
N ASP A 20 8.22 -7.21 4.36
CA ASP A 20 8.29 -8.49 3.66
C ASP A 20 7.75 -9.64 4.50
N VAL A 21 8.04 -9.64 5.80
CA VAL A 21 7.55 -10.68 6.71
C VAL A 21 6.02 -10.68 6.77
N GLU A 22 5.43 -9.49 6.85
CA GLU A 22 3.97 -9.36 6.84
C GLU A 22 3.37 -9.83 5.52
N TYR A 23 4.02 -9.52 4.41
CA TYR A 23 3.58 -9.91 3.08
C TYR A 23 3.58 -11.45 2.94
N THR A 24 4.66 -12.11 3.35
CA THR A 24 4.73 -13.57 3.27
C THR A 24 3.70 -14.25 4.17
N ALA A 25 3.46 -13.70 5.34
CA ALA A 25 2.44 -14.23 6.25
C ALA A 25 1.03 -14.09 5.65
N TYR A 26 0.73 -12.94 5.07
CA TYR A 26 -0.55 -12.72 4.39
C TYR A 26 -0.72 -13.68 3.21
N ALA A 27 0.33 -13.84 2.39
CA ALA A 27 0.29 -14.71 1.23
C ALA A 27 0.04 -16.16 1.62
N THR A 28 0.68 -16.63 2.68
CA THR A 28 0.47 -17.98 3.20
C THR A 28 -0.97 -18.18 3.65
N LEU A 29 -1.51 -17.22 4.38
CA LEU A 29 -2.88 -17.28 4.88
C LEU A 29 -3.90 -17.29 3.74
N LYS A 30 -3.67 -16.54 2.68
CA LYS A 30 -4.62 -16.38 1.58
C LYS A 30 -4.34 -17.30 0.38
N GLY A 31 -3.27 -18.09 0.44
CA GLY A 31 -2.91 -18.98 -0.68
C GLY A 31 -2.40 -18.24 -1.91
N LEU A 32 -1.76 -17.09 -1.72
CA LEU A 32 -1.23 -16.30 -2.83
C LEU A 32 0.19 -16.73 -3.17
N THR A 33 0.55 -16.65 -4.46
CA THR A 33 1.90 -16.90 -4.92
C THR A 33 2.66 -15.57 -5.00
N VAL A 34 3.81 -15.51 -4.34
CA VAL A 34 4.63 -14.30 -4.27
C VAL A 34 6.07 -14.60 -4.65
N GLY A 35 6.91 -13.58 -4.75
CA GLY A 35 8.29 -13.73 -5.14
C GLY A 35 9.06 -14.75 -4.29
N ALA A 36 10.01 -15.42 -4.91
CA ALA A 36 10.73 -16.55 -4.28
C ALA A 36 11.75 -16.10 -3.23
N ASN A 37 12.18 -14.85 -3.25
CA ASN A 37 13.14 -14.32 -2.27
C ASN A 37 12.76 -12.90 -1.87
N ALA A 38 13.43 -12.39 -0.83
CA ALA A 38 13.11 -11.08 -0.27
C ALA A 38 13.26 -9.96 -1.29
N THR A 39 14.29 -9.99 -2.12
CA THR A 39 14.50 -8.94 -3.14
C THR A 39 13.34 -8.86 -4.12
N LYS A 40 12.87 -10.01 -4.61
CA LYS A 40 11.73 -10.05 -5.54
C LYS A 40 10.45 -9.58 -4.85
N ARG A 41 10.23 -9.99 -3.62
CA ARG A 41 9.03 -9.59 -2.87
C ARG A 41 9.03 -8.09 -2.57
N GLU A 42 10.19 -7.51 -2.28
CA GLU A 42 10.29 -6.06 -2.08
C GLU A 42 9.96 -5.29 -3.34
N VAL A 43 10.42 -5.77 -4.50
CA VAL A 43 10.04 -5.17 -5.79
C VAL A 43 8.53 -5.23 -5.99
N GLU A 44 7.90 -6.36 -5.67
CA GLU A 44 6.45 -6.50 -5.77
C GLU A 44 5.74 -5.50 -4.87
N LEU A 45 6.21 -5.34 -3.64
CA LEU A 45 5.62 -4.38 -2.70
C LEU A 45 5.79 -2.94 -3.16
N LEU A 46 6.92 -2.60 -3.75
CA LEU A 46 7.15 -1.25 -4.27
C LEU A 46 6.28 -0.97 -5.50
N ARG A 47 6.07 -1.96 -6.36
CA ARG A 47 5.13 -1.82 -7.50
C ARG A 47 3.71 -1.63 -7.01
N ALA A 48 3.33 -2.34 -5.95
CA ALA A 48 2.01 -2.16 -5.34
C ALA A 48 1.85 -0.74 -4.81
N MET A 49 2.90 -0.17 -4.22
CA MET A 49 2.86 1.20 -3.73
C MET A 49 2.68 2.20 -4.87
N ASP A 50 3.39 2.02 -5.97
CA ASP A 50 3.19 2.89 -7.14
C ASP A 50 1.76 2.86 -7.63
N TYR A 51 1.17 1.67 -7.65
CA TYR A 51 -0.23 1.49 -8.05
C TYR A 51 -1.17 2.23 -7.09
N ILE A 52 -0.99 2.05 -5.78
CA ILE A 52 -1.83 2.67 -4.75
C ILE A 52 -1.69 4.19 -4.80
N GLN A 53 -0.47 4.71 -4.91
CA GLN A 53 -0.23 6.15 -4.97
C GLN A 53 -0.89 6.78 -6.20
N GLY A 54 -1.06 6.01 -7.27
CA GLY A 54 -1.77 6.45 -8.47
C GLY A 54 -3.25 6.75 -8.22
N PHE A 55 -3.82 6.26 -7.12
CA PHE A 55 -5.22 6.50 -6.75
C PHE A 55 -5.37 7.54 -5.64
N GLU A 56 -4.33 8.28 -5.32
CA GLU A 56 -4.39 9.21 -4.18
C GLU A 56 -5.55 10.19 -4.30
N ASP A 57 -5.84 10.68 -5.50
CA ASP A 57 -6.92 11.64 -5.71
C ASP A 57 -8.29 11.05 -5.39
N SER A 58 -8.42 9.72 -5.37
CA SER A 58 -9.65 9.03 -5.04
C SER A 58 -9.76 8.67 -3.57
N LEU A 59 -8.71 8.90 -2.79
CA LEU A 59 -8.73 8.59 -1.36
C LEU A 59 -9.49 9.65 -0.59
N LYS A 60 -10.16 9.22 0.48
CA LYS A 60 -10.90 10.11 1.37
C LYS A 60 -9.94 10.93 2.22
N GLY A 61 -10.39 12.10 2.62
CA GLY A 61 -9.62 12.96 3.51
C GLY A 61 -8.48 13.67 2.82
N THR A 62 -7.53 14.15 3.60
CA THR A 62 -6.35 14.87 3.13
C THR A 62 -5.11 14.36 3.85
N ARG A 63 -3.94 14.50 3.22
CA ARG A 63 -2.68 14.09 3.84
C ARG A 63 -2.52 14.75 5.20
N ALA A 64 -2.00 14.01 6.17
CA ALA A 64 -1.74 14.54 7.52
C ALA A 64 -0.69 15.64 7.48
N ALA A 65 0.30 15.53 6.59
CA ALA A 65 1.30 16.58 6.39
C ALA A 65 1.61 16.70 4.89
N SER A 66 1.84 17.92 4.42
CA SER A 66 2.14 18.16 3.01
C SER A 66 3.48 17.56 2.58
N THR A 67 4.37 17.30 3.53
CA THR A 67 5.71 16.80 3.27
C THR A 67 5.86 15.28 3.41
N GLN A 68 4.78 14.57 3.76
CA GLN A 68 4.87 13.11 3.91
C GLN A 68 5.09 12.43 2.56
N GLU A 69 5.79 11.30 2.59
CA GLU A 69 6.18 10.59 1.37
C GLU A 69 5.03 9.86 0.70
N LEU A 70 4.12 9.28 1.48
CA LEU A 70 3.03 8.44 0.97
C LEU A 70 1.69 9.12 1.21
N SER A 71 0.64 8.60 0.57
CA SER A 71 -0.71 9.16 0.68
C SER A 71 -1.28 9.10 2.08
N TYR A 72 -0.95 8.07 2.86
CA TYR A 72 -1.33 7.94 4.27
C TYR A 72 -0.12 8.22 5.15
N PRO A 73 -0.31 8.71 6.37
CA PRO A 73 -1.58 8.93 7.10
C PRO A 73 -2.39 10.11 6.57
N ARG A 74 -3.70 10.13 6.89
CA ARG A 74 -4.62 11.17 6.39
C ARG A 74 -5.58 11.62 7.49
N TYR A 75 -6.03 12.89 7.38
CA TYR A 75 -7.12 13.43 8.21
C TYR A 75 -8.46 13.15 7.54
N ASP A 76 -9.52 13.16 8.33
CA ASP A 76 -10.92 13.16 7.89
C ASP A 76 -11.30 11.89 7.11
N VAL A 77 -10.75 10.76 7.51
CA VAL A 77 -11.11 9.45 6.95
C VAL A 77 -12.02 8.75 7.95
N SER A 78 -13.19 8.30 7.48
CA SER A 78 -14.10 7.47 8.26
C SER A 78 -14.16 6.07 7.69
N LEU A 79 -14.05 5.06 8.56
CA LEU A 79 -14.21 3.66 8.20
C LEU A 79 -15.28 3.04 9.08
N TYR A 80 -16.24 2.38 8.47
CA TYR A 80 -17.33 1.72 9.19
C TYR A 80 -18.09 2.65 10.15
N GLY A 81 -18.19 3.93 9.77
CA GLY A 81 -18.88 4.91 10.60
C GLY A 81 -18.03 5.54 11.71
N PHE A 82 -16.76 5.17 11.80
CA PHE A 82 -15.85 5.69 12.83
C PHE A 82 -14.73 6.50 12.20
N LEU A 83 -14.37 7.61 12.82
CA LEU A 83 -13.28 8.44 12.35
C LEU A 83 -11.94 7.73 12.59
N LEU A 84 -11.13 7.59 11.54
CA LEU A 84 -9.80 7.03 11.65
C LEU A 84 -8.85 8.07 12.22
N ALA A 85 -8.02 7.69 13.19
CA ALA A 85 -6.99 8.58 13.72
C ALA A 85 -6.00 8.96 12.62
N SER A 86 -5.54 10.21 12.63
CA SER A 86 -4.66 10.73 11.56
C SER A 86 -3.20 10.22 11.66
N ASP A 87 -2.90 9.39 12.64
CA ASP A 87 -1.60 8.75 12.81
C ASP A 87 -1.67 7.24 12.58
N ARG A 88 -2.66 6.77 11.84
CA ARG A 88 -2.86 5.35 11.58
C ARG A 88 -2.84 5.02 10.10
N ILE A 89 -2.33 3.82 9.80
CA ILE A 89 -2.44 3.21 8.47
C ILE A 89 -3.54 2.15 8.56
N PRO A 90 -4.66 2.29 7.82
CA PRO A 90 -5.76 1.32 7.94
C PRO A 90 -5.33 -0.06 7.47
N LYS A 91 -5.86 -1.08 8.14
CA LYS A 91 -5.64 -2.48 7.77
C LYS A 91 -6.06 -2.74 6.33
N GLU A 92 -7.15 -2.13 5.88
CA GLU A 92 -7.66 -2.28 4.52
C GLU A 92 -6.65 -1.80 3.49
N LEU A 93 -5.93 -0.72 3.78
CA LEU A 93 -4.88 -0.21 2.90
C LEU A 93 -3.69 -1.18 2.85
N LYS A 94 -3.29 -1.73 3.98
CA LYS A 94 -2.22 -2.74 4.02
C LYS A 94 -2.62 -3.98 3.22
N ASN A 95 -3.86 -4.44 3.38
CA ASN A 95 -4.36 -5.58 2.62
C ASN A 95 -4.36 -5.29 1.12
N THR A 96 -4.72 -4.07 0.73
CA THR A 96 -4.67 -3.66 -0.67
C THR A 96 -3.24 -3.74 -1.21
N GLN A 97 -2.26 -3.34 -0.43
CA GLN A 97 -0.86 -3.45 -0.85
C GLN A 97 -0.45 -4.91 -1.03
N PHE A 98 -0.84 -5.79 -0.11
CA PHE A 98 -0.56 -7.22 -0.24
C PHE A 98 -1.15 -7.80 -1.52
N GLU A 99 -2.44 -7.52 -1.78
CA GLU A 99 -3.12 -8.06 -2.96
C GLU A 99 -2.50 -7.52 -4.25
N ALA A 100 -2.23 -6.22 -4.29
CA ALA A 100 -1.61 -5.60 -5.46
C ALA A 100 -0.20 -6.16 -5.70
N ALA A 101 0.58 -6.39 -4.64
CA ALA A 101 1.91 -6.97 -4.76
C ALA A 101 1.85 -8.40 -5.31
N ALA A 102 0.92 -9.21 -4.82
CA ALA A 102 0.74 -10.57 -5.33
C ALA A 102 0.30 -10.55 -6.80
N TYR A 103 -0.55 -9.60 -7.17
CA TYR A 103 -0.94 -9.41 -8.57
C TYR A 103 0.27 -9.02 -9.43
N ALA A 104 1.14 -8.15 -8.91
CA ALA A 104 2.36 -7.73 -9.61
C ALA A 104 3.32 -8.91 -9.85
N HIS A 105 3.28 -9.93 -8.99
CA HIS A 105 4.08 -11.14 -9.18
C HIS A 105 3.67 -11.89 -10.46
N THR A 106 2.37 -11.88 -10.79
CA THR A 106 1.85 -12.64 -11.94
C THR A 106 1.63 -11.79 -13.18
N GLY A 107 1.74 -10.47 -13.08
CA GLY A 107 1.45 -9.57 -14.19
C GLY A 107 2.01 -8.19 -13.99
N THR A 108 1.53 -7.24 -14.78
CA THR A 108 1.94 -5.85 -14.73
C THR A 108 0.81 -4.98 -14.17
N LEU A 109 1.10 -4.19 -13.15
CA LEU A 109 0.17 -3.20 -12.63
C LEU A 109 0.33 -1.91 -13.42
N ILE A 110 -0.79 -1.35 -13.89
CA ILE A 110 -0.83 -0.10 -14.61
C ILE A 110 -1.66 0.89 -13.80
N PRO A 111 -1.03 1.81 -13.04
CA PRO A 111 -1.78 2.74 -12.21
C PRO A 111 -2.74 3.59 -13.04
N ASN A 112 -3.97 3.69 -12.59
CA ASN A 112 -5.05 4.48 -13.20
C ASN A 112 -5.52 4.00 -14.56
N GLU A 113 -4.61 3.58 -15.46
CA GLU A 113 -5.00 3.17 -16.81
C GLU A 113 -5.81 1.89 -16.81
N ALA A 114 -5.48 0.96 -15.92
CA ALA A 114 -6.27 -0.27 -15.80
C ALA A 114 -7.73 0.04 -15.45
N ILE A 115 -7.93 1.01 -14.58
CA ILE A 115 -9.28 1.43 -14.17
C ILE A 115 -10.01 2.10 -15.31
N LYS A 116 -9.33 2.96 -16.07
CA LYS A 116 -9.94 3.61 -17.23
C LYS A 116 -10.40 2.59 -18.28
N ASN A 117 -9.62 1.54 -18.46
CA ASN A 117 -9.93 0.51 -19.45
C ASN A 117 -11.04 -0.44 -19.00
N VAL A 118 -11.32 -0.49 -17.73
CA VAL A 118 -12.35 -1.35 -17.15
C VAL A 118 -13.70 -0.66 -17.09
N SER A 119 -13.70 0.67 -17.00
CA SER A 119 -14.93 1.46 -16.84
C SER A 119 -15.80 1.51 -18.09
#